data_a7a66217cc72ee20f6c8a600a7b6005c
#
_entry.id   a7a66217cc72ee20f6c8a600a7b6005c
#
_cell.length_a   1.000
_cell.length_b   1.000
_cell.length_c   1.000
_cell.angle_alpha   90.00
_cell.angle_beta   90.00
_cell.angle_gamma   90.00
#
_symmetry.space_group_name_H-M   'P 1'
#
loop_
_entity.id
_entity.type
_entity.pdbx_description
1 polymer ?
#
loop_
_entity_poly.entity_id
_entity_poly.type
_entity_poly.pdbx_seq_one_letter_code
_entity_poly.pdbx_strand_id
1 'polypeptide(L)'
;LRGVLDQGYFPEGWYTPIDDQAMVRDIQLTKQLGFNLVRKHQKAEDPRYLYWADQLGLLVWSEMPSGRIFSNNLVESLTQEWTALVRRDQAHPCVICWVPFNESWGVWHQSSRPQQRAFVDAIYHLTKTLDQTRPVVANDGWEYSSGDLWTLHLYDSASKDLNHRLNAIQGNPQTTVSDDTNSRVATLPGADPSGLPILLTECGGVGFTPEQQQDEHFSYGSWPVNEQELLVRIEDLG
;
A
#
# COMPACT_ATOMS: atom_id res chain seq x y z
N LEU A 1 -9.92 -9.84 5.79
CA LEU A 1 -8.51 -9.84 5.39
C LEU A 1 -7.69 -9.23 6.51
N ARG A 2 -6.56 -9.87 6.83
CA ARG A 2 -5.52 -9.34 7.73
C ARG A 2 -4.24 -9.25 6.94
N GLY A 3 -3.87 -8.03 6.55
CA GLY A 3 -2.70 -7.75 5.72
C GLY A 3 -1.55 -7.16 6.50
N VAL A 4 -0.34 -7.35 5.98
CA VAL A 4 0.86 -6.67 6.41
C VAL A 4 1.53 -6.00 5.22
N LEU A 5 2.06 -4.79 5.43
CA LEU A 5 2.90 -4.09 4.46
C LEU A 5 4.30 -4.69 4.50
N ASP A 6 4.84 -5.02 3.33
CA ASP A 6 6.16 -5.61 3.16
C ASP A 6 6.92 -4.92 2.03
N GLN A 7 8.01 -4.26 2.36
CA GLN A 7 8.89 -3.60 1.39
C GLN A 7 9.82 -4.59 0.68
N GLY A 8 9.81 -5.86 1.06
CA GLY A 8 10.53 -6.94 0.39
C GLY A 8 12.04 -6.86 0.52
N TYR A 9 12.56 -6.44 1.67
CA TYR A 9 13.99 -6.48 1.97
C TYR A 9 14.39 -7.79 2.65
N PHE A 10 15.55 -8.28 2.29
CA PHE A 10 16.15 -9.49 2.84
C PHE A 10 17.50 -9.14 3.50
N PRO A 11 17.80 -9.65 4.71
CA PRO A 11 19.01 -9.26 5.44
C PRO A 11 20.31 -9.47 4.65
N GLU A 12 20.40 -10.57 3.92
CA GLU A 12 21.62 -10.96 3.19
C GLU A 12 21.66 -10.42 1.75
N GLY A 13 20.50 -10.23 1.13
CA GLY A 13 20.37 -9.92 -0.30
C GLY A 13 19.77 -8.55 -0.59
N TRP A 14 19.47 -7.76 0.44
CA TRP A 14 18.83 -6.45 0.35
C TRP A 14 17.49 -6.55 -0.37
N TYR A 15 17.46 -6.13 -1.62
CA TYR A 15 16.25 -6.10 -2.43
C TYR A 15 15.95 -7.43 -3.15
N THR A 16 16.88 -8.37 -3.08
CA THR A 16 16.80 -9.67 -3.76
C THR A 16 16.95 -10.81 -2.75
N PRO A 17 16.05 -11.81 -2.74
CA PRO A 17 16.23 -12.99 -1.90
C PRO A 17 17.47 -13.78 -2.36
N ILE A 18 18.22 -14.31 -1.40
CA ILE A 18 19.43 -15.10 -1.72
C ILE A 18 19.07 -16.45 -2.32
N ASP A 19 17.94 -17.00 -1.95
CA ASP A 19 17.43 -18.28 -2.42
C ASP A 19 15.90 -18.38 -2.25
N ASP A 20 15.33 -19.47 -2.72
CA ASP A 20 13.89 -19.75 -2.58
C ASP A 20 13.48 -19.97 -1.12
N GLN A 21 14.38 -20.48 -0.29
CA GLN A 21 14.09 -20.70 1.14
C GLN A 21 13.91 -19.39 1.91
N ALA A 22 14.61 -18.33 1.50
CA ALA A 22 14.37 -17.00 2.08
C ALA A 22 12.94 -16.54 1.84
N MET A 23 12.42 -16.70 0.62
CA MET A 23 11.03 -16.37 0.29
C MET A 23 10.02 -17.25 1.02
N VAL A 24 10.27 -18.56 1.08
CA VAL A 24 9.41 -19.51 1.81
C VAL A 24 9.34 -19.15 3.29
N ARG A 25 10.48 -18.85 3.94
CA ARG A 25 10.53 -18.45 5.35
C ARG A 25 9.73 -17.16 5.60
N ASP A 26 9.86 -16.18 4.71
CA ASP A 26 9.17 -14.88 4.80
C ASP A 26 7.64 -15.09 4.74
N ILE A 27 7.15 -15.87 3.78
CA ILE A 27 5.74 -16.23 3.65
C ILE A 27 5.25 -17.01 4.88
N GLN A 28 6.02 -17.97 5.35
CA GLN A 28 5.65 -18.77 6.52
C GLN A 28 5.59 -17.93 7.80
N LEU A 29 6.54 -17.00 7.99
CA LEU A 29 6.55 -16.07 9.12
C LEU A 29 5.32 -15.15 9.09
N THR A 30 5.02 -14.58 7.92
CA THR A 30 3.82 -13.76 7.72
C THR A 30 2.56 -14.50 8.17
N LYS A 31 2.40 -15.76 7.76
CA LYS A 31 1.25 -16.59 8.14
C LYS A 31 1.26 -16.99 9.62
N GLN A 32 2.43 -17.29 10.20
CA GLN A 32 2.56 -17.60 11.63
C GLN A 32 2.17 -16.40 12.53
N LEU A 33 2.41 -15.18 12.07
CA LEU A 33 1.98 -13.96 12.74
C LEU A 33 0.46 -13.67 12.59
N GLY A 34 -0.29 -14.55 11.90
CA GLY A 34 -1.74 -14.45 11.76
C GLY A 34 -2.20 -13.64 10.55
N PHE A 35 -1.29 -13.20 9.69
CA PHE A 35 -1.64 -12.52 8.45
C PHE A 35 -1.98 -13.53 7.34
N ASN A 36 -2.93 -13.16 6.47
CA ASN A 36 -3.31 -13.95 5.29
C ASN A 36 -3.11 -13.19 3.98
N LEU A 37 -2.60 -11.97 4.07
CA LEU A 37 -2.33 -11.06 2.96
C LEU A 37 -1.02 -10.33 3.20
N VAL A 38 -0.26 -10.14 2.13
CA VAL A 38 0.87 -9.21 2.06
C VAL A 38 0.64 -8.18 0.97
N ARG A 39 0.86 -6.92 1.28
CA ARG A 39 0.99 -5.86 0.29
C ARG A 39 2.48 -5.66 0.01
N LYS A 40 2.93 -6.03 -1.20
CA LYS A 40 4.33 -5.83 -1.63
C LYS A 40 4.52 -4.37 -2.00
N HIS A 41 4.89 -3.58 -0.99
CA HIS A 41 4.90 -2.13 -1.05
C HIS A 41 6.02 -1.59 -1.95
N GLN A 42 5.62 -0.85 -2.98
CA GLN A 42 6.51 -0.20 -3.94
C GLN A 42 7.60 -1.13 -4.52
N LYS A 43 7.24 -2.40 -4.73
CA LYS A 43 8.16 -3.41 -5.25
C LYS A 43 7.47 -4.33 -6.24
N ALA A 44 7.98 -4.36 -7.49
CA ALA A 44 7.71 -5.45 -8.42
C ALA A 44 8.46 -6.71 -7.93
N GLU A 45 7.76 -7.59 -7.23
CA GLU A 45 8.40 -8.71 -6.52
C GLU A 45 8.97 -9.76 -7.50
N ASP A 46 9.92 -10.56 -7.02
CA ASP A 46 10.47 -11.71 -7.75
C ASP A 46 9.32 -12.68 -8.12
N PRO A 47 9.20 -13.13 -9.39
CA PRO A 47 8.16 -14.07 -9.78
C PRO A 47 8.15 -15.37 -8.97
N ARG A 48 9.30 -15.81 -8.46
CA ARG A 48 9.39 -16.99 -7.59
C ARG A 48 8.69 -16.79 -6.24
N TYR A 49 8.65 -15.54 -5.72
CA TYR A 49 7.88 -15.22 -4.53
C TYR A 49 6.38 -15.48 -4.77
N LEU A 50 5.86 -15.06 -5.91
CA LEU A 50 4.46 -15.30 -6.26
C LEU A 50 4.17 -16.79 -6.43
N TYR A 51 5.09 -17.55 -7.03
CA TYR A 51 4.97 -19.01 -7.08
C TYR A 51 4.86 -19.62 -5.67
N TRP A 52 5.72 -19.22 -4.74
CA TRP A 52 5.67 -19.73 -3.37
C TRP A 52 4.45 -19.23 -2.60
N ALA A 53 3.99 -18.01 -2.86
CA ALA A 53 2.74 -17.49 -2.31
C ALA A 53 1.52 -18.29 -2.79
N ASP A 54 1.48 -18.68 -4.08
CA ASP A 54 0.47 -19.61 -4.62
C ASP A 54 0.52 -20.96 -3.90
N GLN A 55 1.71 -21.56 -3.74
CA GLN A 55 1.88 -22.88 -3.13
C GLN A 55 1.52 -22.88 -1.63
N LEU A 56 1.85 -21.81 -0.94
CA LEU A 56 1.70 -21.72 0.52
C LEU A 56 0.38 -21.04 0.93
N GLY A 57 -0.38 -20.48 -0.03
CA GLY A 57 -1.68 -19.85 0.21
C GLY A 57 -1.57 -18.52 0.96
N LEU A 58 -0.69 -17.62 0.53
CA LEU A 58 -0.63 -16.23 0.97
C LEU A 58 -1.15 -15.32 -0.13
N LEU A 59 -2.13 -14.47 0.18
CA LEU A 59 -2.66 -13.49 -0.75
C LEU A 59 -1.67 -12.34 -0.94
N VAL A 60 -1.64 -11.74 -2.13
CA VAL A 60 -0.70 -10.68 -2.49
C VAL A 60 -1.44 -9.50 -3.14
N TRP A 61 -1.16 -8.30 -2.67
CA TRP A 61 -1.38 -7.07 -3.42
C TRP A 61 -0.08 -6.72 -4.15
N SER A 62 -0.17 -6.64 -5.47
CA SER A 62 0.97 -6.33 -6.34
C SER A 62 1.00 -4.83 -6.61
N GLU A 63 2.10 -4.18 -6.25
CA GLU A 63 2.25 -2.74 -6.30
C GLU A 63 3.43 -2.33 -7.18
N MET A 64 3.25 -1.20 -7.88
CA MET A 64 4.29 -0.61 -8.72
C MET A 64 5.22 0.28 -7.91
N PRO A 65 6.53 0.18 -8.06
CA PRO A 65 7.46 1.20 -7.56
C PRO A 65 7.11 2.58 -8.13
N SER A 66 6.97 3.56 -7.24
CA SER A 66 6.54 4.90 -7.63
C SER A 66 7.66 5.72 -8.25
N GLY A 67 7.32 6.54 -9.23
CA GLY A 67 8.21 7.63 -9.67
C GLY A 67 8.23 8.78 -8.68
N ARG A 68 9.24 9.66 -8.77
CA ARG A 68 9.35 10.83 -7.87
C ARG A 68 8.85 12.12 -8.51
N ILE A 69 9.00 12.26 -9.82
CA ILE A 69 8.74 13.51 -10.55
C ILE A 69 7.85 13.21 -11.74
N PHE A 70 6.72 13.92 -11.84
CA PHE A 70 5.85 13.86 -13.01
C PHE A 70 6.55 14.42 -14.25
N SER A 71 6.67 13.62 -15.29
CA SER A 71 7.30 13.96 -16.56
C SER A 71 6.79 13.04 -17.67
N ASN A 72 7.03 13.40 -18.93
CA ASN A 72 6.72 12.52 -20.06
C ASN A 72 7.45 11.16 -19.93
N ASN A 73 8.71 11.18 -19.49
CA ASN A 73 9.47 9.95 -19.27
C ASN A 73 8.80 9.05 -18.21
N LEU A 74 8.28 9.64 -17.12
CA LEU A 74 7.54 8.85 -16.12
C LEU A 74 6.28 8.24 -16.73
N VAL A 75 5.51 9.01 -17.50
CA VAL A 75 4.29 8.51 -18.15
C VAL A 75 4.60 7.33 -19.06
N GLU A 76 5.64 7.44 -19.89
CA GLU A 76 6.05 6.40 -20.80
C GLU A 76 6.59 5.15 -20.09
N SER A 77 7.57 5.32 -19.19
CA SER A 77 8.21 4.20 -18.50
C SER A 77 7.25 3.47 -17.58
N LEU A 78 6.49 4.19 -16.73
CA LEU A 78 5.55 3.56 -15.82
C LEU A 78 4.45 2.80 -16.57
N THR A 79 3.92 3.36 -17.64
CA THR A 79 2.91 2.68 -18.48
C THR A 79 3.46 1.38 -19.06
N GLN A 80 4.68 1.39 -19.58
CA GLN A 80 5.32 0.22 -20.15
C GLN A 80 5.63 -0.84 -19.08
N GLU A 81 6.27 -0.44 -17.99
CA GLU A 81 6.68 -1.34 -16.91
C GLU A 81 5.47 -1.93 -16.17
N TRP A 82 4.45 -1.11 -15.90
CA TRP A 82 3.20 -1.57 -15.29
C TRP A 82 2.49 -2.59 -16.17
N THR A 83 2.40 -2.34 -17.48
CA THR A 83 1.81 -3.29 -18.43
C THR A 83 2.56 -4.61 -18.43
N ALA A 84 3.89 -4.57 -18.36
CA ALA A 84 4.72 -5.76 -18.31
C ALA A 84 4.52 -6.53 -16.99
N LEU A 85 4.45 -5.81 -15.86
CA LEU A 85 4.20 -6.38 -14.52
C LEU A 85 2.86 -7.12 -14.47
N VAL A 86 1.77 -6.44 -14.86
CA VAL A 86 0.43 -7.06 -14.87
C VAL A 86 0.40 -8.31 -15.74
N ARG A 87 0.96 -8.25 -16.97
CA ARG A 87 1.03 -9.39 -17.87
C ARG A 87 1.85 -10.54 -17.33
N ARG A 88 2.94 -10.25 -16.62
CA ARG A 88 3.78 -11.27 -15.98
C ARG A 88 3.02 -11.99 -14.88
N ASP A 89 2.31 -11.23 -14.02
CA ASP A 89 1.83 -11.72 -12.73
C ASP A 89 0.34 -12.10 -12.73
N GLN A 90 -0.44 -11.74 -13.75
CA GLN A 90 -1.88 -12.01 -13.80
C GLN A 90 -2.26 -13.51 -13.74
N ALA A 91 -1.33 -14.41 -14.07
CA ALA A 91 -1.57 -15.85 -13.97
C ALA A 91 -1.45 -16.40 -12.55
N HIS A 92 -0.94 -15.63 -11.60
CA HIS A 92 -0.78 -16.05 -10.20
C HIS A 92 -2.09 -15.86 -9.42
N PRO A 93 -2.74 -16.92 -8.91
CA PRO A 93 -3.96 -16.80 -8.12
C PRO A 93 -3.78 -16.10 -6.78
N CYS A 94 -2.56 -16.07 -6.23
CA CYS A 94 -2.26 -15.31 -5.01
C CYS A 94 -2.41 -13.79 -5.19
N VAL A 95 -2.19 -13.26 -6.39
CA VAL A 95 -2.38 -11.82 -6.67
C VAL A 95 -3.87 -11.53 -6.71
N ILE A 96 -4.35 -10.72 -5.76
CA ILE A 96 -5.77 -10.41 -5.61
C ILE A 96 -6.12 -8.94 -5.82
N CYS A 97 -5.13 -8.06 -5.94
CA CYS A 97 -5.32 -6.63 -6.17
C CYS A 97 -4.10 -6.01 -6.87
N TRP A 98 -4.35 -5.00 -7.70
CA TRP A 98 -3.35 -4.21 -8.42
C TRP A 98 -3.28 -2.79 -7.87
N VAL A 99 -2.07 -2.29 -7.61
CA VAL A 99 -1.83 -0.96 -7.04
C VAL A 99 -0.76 -0.21 -7.86
N PRO A 100 -1.15 0.56 -8.89
CA PRO A 100 -0.19 1.27 -9.74
C PRO A 100 0.43 2.50 -9.10
N PHE A 101 -0.26 3.17 -8.16
CA PHE A 101 0.27 4.33 -7.44
C PHE A 101 0.05 4.19 -5.94
N ASN A 102 1.00 4.69 -5.17
CA ASN A 102 0.94 4.83 -3.73
C ASN A 102 1.10 6.30 -3.36
N GLU A 103 0.20 6.83 -2.50
CA GLU A 103 0.34 8.13 -1.85
C GLU A 103 0.64 9.30 -2.79
N SER A 104 0.15 9.22 -4.01
CA SER A 104 0.38 10.22 -5.06
C SER A 104 1.85 10.43 -5.43
N TRP A 105 2.76 9.50 -5.07
CA TRP A 105 4.15 9.60 -5.48
C TRP A 105 4.27 9.67 -7.02
N GLY A 106 5.03 10.66 -7.50
CA GLY A 106 5.16 10.95 -8.93
C GLY A 106 4.01 11.74 -9.55
N VAL A 107 2.86 11.83 -8.87
CA VAL A 107 1.65 12.53 -9.30
C VAL A 107 1.12 13.47 -8.20
N TRP A 108 2.02 14.15 -7.50
CA TRP A 108 1.79 14.96 -6.30
C TRP A 108 0.70 16.02 -6.37
N HIS A 109 0.33 16.43 -7.57
CA HIS A 109 -0.54 17.58 -7.80
C HIS A 109 -1.84 17.21 -8.50
N GLN A 110 -2.40 16.05 -8.22
CA GLN A 110 -3.65 15.57 -8.84
C GLN A 110 -4.81 16.55 -8.65
N SER A 111 -4.88 17.22 -7.49
CA SER A 111 -5.92 18.22 -7.18
C SER A 111 -5.84 19.49 -8.01
N SER A 112 -4.64 19.90 -8.46
CA SER A 112 -4.39 21.17 -9.15
C SER A 112 -3.86 21.03 -10.57
N ARG A 113 -3.43 19.84 -10.97
CA ARG A 113 -2.91 19.55 -12.32
C ARG A 113 -3.69 18.42 -12.97
N PRO A 114 -4.68 18.71 -13.82
CA PRO A 114 -5.54 17.71 -14.45
C PRO A 114 -4.80 16.60 -15.17
N GLN A 115 -3.61 16.87 -15.71
CA GLN A 115 -2.79 15.86 -16.41
C GLN A 115 -2.35 14.72 -15.48
N GLN A 116 -2.03 15.03 -14.21
CA GLN A 116 -1.58 14.03 -13.24
C GLN A 116 -2.75 13.13 -12.83
N ARG A 117 -3.92 13.73 -12.57
CA ARG A 117 -5.15 12.96 -12.32
C ARG A 117 -5.52 12.10 -13.52
N ALA A 118 -5.52 12.65 -14.72
CA ALA A 118 -5.81 11.94 -15.96
C ALA A 118 -4.86 10.74 -16.17
N PHE A 119 -3.60 10.86 -15.74
CA PHE A 119 -2.65 9.76 -15.84
C PHE A 119 -2.99 8.63 -14.85
N VAL A 120 -3.35 8.94 -13.61
CA VAL A 120 -3.81 7.94 -12.62
C VAL A 120 -5.05 7.20 -13.15
N ASP A 121 -6.06 7.96 -13.64
CA ASP A 121 -7.28 7.41 -14.19
C ASP A 121 -7.01 6.54 -15.45
N ALA A 122 -6.08 6.97 -16.31
CA ALA A 122 -5.68 6.20 -17.49
C ALA A 122 -5.02 4.87 -17.13
N ILE A 123 -4.13 4.84 -16.12
CA ILE A 123 -3.50 3.60 -15.65
C ILE A 123 -4.52 2.66 -15.00
N TYR A 124 -5.50 3.18 -14.25
CA TYR A 124 -6.62 2.40 -13.77
C TYR A 124 -7.36 1.68 -14.93
N HIS A 125 -7.79 2.43 -15.93
CA HIS A 125 -8.51 1.85 -17.08
C HIS A 125 -7.65 0.90 -17.92
N LEU A 126 -6.37 1.20 -18.08
CA LEU A 126 -5.42 0.28 -18.70
C LEU A 126 -5.33 -1.03 -17.94
N THR A 127 -5.23 -0.98 -16.62
CA THR A 127 -5.18 -2.18 -15.78
C THR A 127 -6.44 -3.01 -15.93
N LYS A 128 -7.63 -2.39 -15.91
CA LYS A 128 -8.92 -3.07 -16.16
C LYS A 128 -9.02 -3.67 -17.56
N THR A 129 -8.32 -3.11 -18.55
CA THR A 129 -8.24 -3.68 -19.90
C THR A 129 -7.35 -4.93 -19.94
N LEU A 130 -6.29 -4.96 -19.13
CA LEU A 130 -5.36 -6.09 -19.04
C LEU A 130 -5.90 -7.23 -18.18
N ASP A 131 -6.56 -6.88 -17.04
CA ASP A 131 -7.14 -7.83 -16.12
C ASP A 131 -8.48 -7.29 -15.56
N GLN A 132 -9.58 -7.90 -16.00
CA GLN A 132 -10.94 -7.56 -15.55
C GLN A 132 -11.35 -8.32 -14.27
N THR A 133 -10.55 -9.28 -13.83
CA THR A 133 -10.94 -10.21 -12.76
C THR A 133 -10.61 -9.71 -11.37
N ARG A 134 -9.62 -8.81 -11.26
CA ARG A 134 -9.13 -8.29 -9.98
C ARG A 134 -9.49 -6.83 -9.77
N PRO A 135 -9.72 -6.42 -8.52
CA PRO A 135 -9.84 -5.01 -8.18
C PRO A 135 -8.52 -4.27 -8.41
N VAL A 136 -8.67 -2.98 -8.68
CA VAL A 136 -7.56 -2.03 -8.87
C VAL A 136 -7.74 -0.87 -7.91
N VAL A 137 -6.73 -0.59 -7.11
CA VAL A 137 -6.59 0.62 -6.31
C VAL A 137 -5.73 1.57 -7.12
N ALA A 138 -6.34 2.57 -7.76
CA ALA A 138 -5.62 3.43 -8.70
C ALA A 138 -4.50 4.23 -8.02
N ASN A 139 -4.78 4.79 -6.84
CA ASN A 139 -3.81 5.47 -5.98
C ASN A 139 -4.14 5.13 -4.54
N ASP A 140 -3.26 4.43 -3.86
CA ASP A 140 -3.50 3.94 -2.50
C ASP A 140 -3.27 5.04 -1.46
N GLY A 141 -4.12 5.06 -0.44
CA GLY A 141 -3.97 5.86 0.77
C GLY A 141 -4.73 7.17 0.81
N TRP A 142 -4.82 7.92 -0.29
CA TRP A 142 -5.52 9.20 -0.39
C TRP A 142 -5.75 9.66 -1.83
N GLU A 143 -6.39 10.85 -1.97
CA GLU A 143 -6.64 11.49 -3.27
C GLU A 143 -7.33 10.52 -4.26
N TYR A 144 -8.33 9.75 -3.76
CA TYR A 144 -9.13 8.88 -4.62
C TYR A 144 -9.70 9.67 -5.80
N SER A 145 -9.46 9.18 -7.02
CA SER A 145 -10.05 9.71 -8.26
C SER A 145 -10.88 8.65 -8.99
N SER A 146 -10.37 7.45 -9.06
CA SER A 146 -10.96 6.25 -9.66
C SER A 146 -10.42 5.00 -8.97
N GLY A 147 -11.10 3.86 -9.08
CA GLY A 147 -10.68 2.61 -8.46
C GLY A 147 -11.86 1.73 -8.08
N ASP A 148 -11.61 0.46 -7.80
CA ASP A 148 -12.61 -0.51 -7.36
C ASP A 148 -12.73 -0.56 -5.81
N LEU A 149 -11.77 0.01 -5.10
CA LEU A 149 -11.70 0.08 -3.64
C LEU A 149 -11.37 1.51 -3.22
N TRP A 150 -11.92 1.95 -2.09
CA TRP A 150 -11.55 3.21 -1.47
C TRP A 150 -10.61 2.94 -0.30
N THR A 151 -9.35 3.34 -0.43
CA THR A 151 -8.28 3.00 0.50
C THR A 151 -7.77 4.22 1.24
N LEU A 152 -7.37 4.02 2.50
CA LEU A 152 -6.94 5.08 3.40
C LEU A 152 -5.67 4.68 4.14
N HIS A 153 -4.76 5.65 4.30
CA HIS A 153 -3.59 5.56 5.18
C HIS A 153 -3.80 6.48 6.38
N LEU A 154 -3.93 5.89 7.56
CA LEU A 154 -4.20 6.61 8.80
C LEU A 154 -3.28 6.06 9.90
N TYR A 155 -2.43 6.92 10.43
CA TYR A 155 -1.41 6.54 11.40
C TYR A 155 -1.72 7.05 12.81
N ASP A 156 -3.01 7.13 13.14
CA ASP A 156 -3.44 7.41 14.50
C ASP A 156 -2.93 6.31 15.45
N SER A 157 -2.34 6.72 16.57
CA SER A 157 -1.66 5.80 17.49
C SER A 157 -2.59 5.05 18.44
N ALA A 158 -3.89 5.39 18.44
CA ALA A 158 -4.92 4.75 19.26
C ALA A 158 -6.15 4.44 18.41
N SER A 159 -6.74 3.28 18.64
CA SER A 159 -7.94 2.81 17.91
C SER A 159 -9.12 3.78 18.00
N LYS A 160 -9.27 4.47 19.12
CA LYS A 160 -10.33 5.48 19.31
C LYS A 160 -10.19 6.65 18.34
N ASP A 161 -8.98 7.16 18.17
CA ASP A 161 -8.70 8.30 17.29
C ASP A 161 -8.81 7.89 15.84
N LEU A 162 -8.30 6.70 15.49
CA LEU A 162 -8.46 6.06 14.20
C LEU A 162 -9.95 5.93 13.82
N ASN A 163 -10.78 5.39 14.71
CA ASN A 163 -12.22 5.24 14.47
C ASN A 163 -12.92 6.60 14.34
N HIS A 164 -12.53 7.61 15.11
CA HIS A 164 -13.06 8.95 14.97
C HIS A 164 -12.75 9.54 13.59
N ARG A 165 -11.53 9.41 13.13
CA ARG A 165 -11.08 9.88 11.80
C ARG A 165 -11.79 9.13 10.67
N LEU A 166 -11.91 7.82 10.76
CA LEU A 166 -12.65 7.00 9.78
C LEU A 166 -14.11 7.46 9.66
N ASN A 167 -14.80 7.68 10.79
CA ASN A 167 -16.17 8.19 10.78
C ASN A 167 -16.28 9.59 10.16
N ALA A 168 -15.33 10.48 10.42
CA ALA A 168 -15.28 11.81 9.81
C ALA A 168 -15.12 11.73 8.29
N ILE A 169 -14.23 10.86 7.79
CA ILE A 169 -14.00 10.65 6.35
C ILE A 169 -15.24 10.04 5.69
N GLN A 170 -15.91 9.07 6.32
CA GLN A 170 -17.16 8.50 5.81
C GLN A 170 -18.27 9.55 5.72
N GLY A 171 -18.35 10.47 6.68
CA GLY A 171 -19.31 11.57 6.67
C GLY A 171 -18.97 12.67 5.66
N ASN A 172 -17.69 12.85 5.34
CA ASN A 172 -17.21 13.79 4.34
C ASN A 172 -15.97 13.24 3.62
N PRO A 173 -16.12 12.63 2.44
CA PRO A 173 -14.99 12.06 1.68
C PRO A 173 -13.88 13.04 1.29
N GLN A 174 -14.10 14.35 1.39
CA GLN A 174 -13.08 15.37 1.15
C GLN A 174 -12.31 15.78 2.43
N THR A 175 -12.50 15.05 3.53
CA THR A 175 -11.75 15.26 4.77
C THR A 175 -10.25 15.00 4.54
N THR A 176 -9.42 15.81 5.18
CA THR A 176 -7.96 15.63 5.17
C THR A 176 -7.56 14.36 5.91
N VAL A 177 -6.71 13.55 5.30
CA VAL A 177 -6.20 12.27 5.87
C VAL A 177 -4.82 12.41 6.47
N SER A 178 -3.99 13.36 6.01
CA SER A 178 -2.68 13.63 6.58
C SER A 178 -2.65 14.98 7.28
N ASP A 179 -1.99 15.02 8.44
CA ASP A 179 -1.81 16.23 9.24
C ASP A 179 -0.49 16.96 8.90
N ASP A 180 0.23 16.48 7.90
CA ASP A 180 1.46 17.11 7.43
C ASP A 180 1.18 18.39 6.59
N THR A 181 2.24 19.08 6.24
CA THR A 181 2.19 20.34 5.49
C THR A 181 1.56 20.22 4.09
N ASN A 182 1.27 19.01 3.62
CA ASN A 182 0.71 18.74 2.30
C ASN A 182 -0.81 18.56 2.27
N SER A 183 -1.46 18.45 3.43
CA SER A 183 -2.94 18.42 3.59
C SER A 183 -3.65 17.54 2.56
N ARG A 184 -3.31 16.23 2.52
CA ARG A 184 -3.93 15.29 1.58
C ARG A 184 -5.39 15.04 1.94
N VAL A 185 -6.26 15.01 0.93
CA VAL A 185 -7.69 14.68 1.09
C VAL A 185 -7.95 13.23 0.76
N ALA A 186 -8.93 12.60 1.42
CA ALA A 186 -9.27 11.21 1.14
C ALA A 186 -9.77 11.02 -0.30
N THR A 187 -10.52 12.00 -0.83
CA THR A 187 -11.11 11.94 -2.16
C THR A 187 -10.92 13.27 -2.89
N LEU A 188 -10.52 13.23 -4.14
CA LEU A 188 -10.38 14.43 -4.97
C LEU A 188 -11.75 15.05 -5.31
N PRO A 189 -11.82 16.37 -5.50
CA PRO A 189 -13.05 17.05 -5.92
C PRO A 189 -13.64 16.42 -7.20
N GLY A 190 -14.95 16.14 -7.14
CA GLY A 190 -15.70 15.54 -8.26
C GLY A 190 -15.50 14.02 -8.43
N ALA A 191 -14.74 13.35 -7.58
CA ALA A 191 -14.74 11.90 -7.48
C ALA A 191 -15.76 11.44 -6.43
N ASP A 192 -16.34 10.28 -6.64
CA ASP A 192 -17.35 9.69 -5.76
C ASP A 192 -16.98 8.24 -5.41
N PRO A 193 -16.55 7.97 -4.18
CA PRO A 193 -16.26 6.61 -3.70
C PRO A 193 -17.50 5.90 -3.11
N SER A 194 -18.70 6.49 -3.23
CA SER A 194 -19.94 5.94 -2.64
C SER A 194 -20.20 4.51 -3.09
N GLY A 195 -20.49 3.64 -2.14
CA GLY A 195 -20.77 2.23 -2.40
C GLY A 195 -19.55 1.35 -2.61
N LEU A 196 -18.34 1.90 -2.61
CA LEU A 196 -17.12 1.12 -2.66
C LEU A 196 -16.77 0.55 -1.26
N PRO A 197 -16.14 -0.63 -1.20
CA PRO A 197 -15.52 -1.09 0.03
C PRO A 197 -14.43 -0.12 0.50
N ILE A 198 -14.44 0.21 1.79
CA ILE A 198 -13.41 1.03 2.43
C ILE A 198 -12.40 0.10 3.08
N LEU A 199 -11.12 0.31 2.80
CA LEU A 199 -10.03 -0.44 3.39
C LEU A 199 -8.99 0.52 4.00
N LEU A 200 -8.59 0.21 5.22
CA LEU A 200 -7.41 0.81 5.83
C LEU A 200 -6.21 0.00 5.39
N THR A 201 -5.44 0.56 4.47
CA THR A 201 -4.34 -0.15 3.81
C THR A 201 -2.97 0.13 4.42
N GLU A 202 -2.89 1.24 5.17
CA GLU A 202 -1.75 1.50 6.05
C GLU A 202 -2.24 2.08 7.39
N CYS A 203 -1.79 1.48 8.47
CA CYS A 203 -1.99 1.93 9.83
C CYS A 203 -0.88 1.39 10.75
N GLY A 204 -0.84 1.85 11.99
CA GLY A 204 0.17 1.43 12.96
C GLY A 204 1.50 2.13 12.73
N GLY A 205 2.47 1.46 12.13
CA GLY A 205 3.80 2.02 11.89
C GLY A 205 4.56 2.33 13.18
N VAL A 206 4.28 1.57 14.25
CA VAL A 206 4.92 1.71 15.55
C VAL A 206 6.32 1.09 15.48
N GLY A 207 7.34 1.92 15.59
CA GLY A 207 8.73 1.46 15.65
C GLY A 207 9.06 0.85 17.00
N PHE A 208 9.94 -0.17 17.01
CA PHE A 208 10.51 -0.72 18.22
C PHE A 208 12.00 -1.02 18.00
N THR A 209 12.86 -0.30 18.70
CA THR A 209 14.31 -0.45 18.61
C THR A 209 14.95 -0.03 19.93
N PRO A 210 16.17 -0.48 20.26
CA PRO A 210 16.91 0.02 21.41
C PRO A 210 16.97 1.54 21.43
N GLU A 211 16.85 2.15 22.61
CA GLU A 211 16.80 3.61 22.81
C GLU A 211 17.98 4.33 22.12
N GLN A 212 19.17 3.72 22.11
CA GLN A 212 20.38 4.28 21.49
C GLN A 212 20.30 4.36 19.94
N GLN A 213 19.33 3.73 19.32
CA GLN A 213 19.13 3.68 17.86
C GLN A 213 17.86 4.38 17.40
N GLN A 214 17.08 4.95 18.31
CA GLN A 214 15.79 5.57 17.94
C GLN A 214 15.93 6.74 16.99
N ASP A 215 17.00 7.51 17.10
CA ASP A 215 17.29 8.65 16.19
C ASP A 215 17.61 8.20 14.74
N GLU A 216 17.96 6.93 14.55
CA GLU A 216 18.29 6.36 13.24
C GLU A 216 17.07 5.71 12.55
N HIS A 217 15.94 5.58 13.27
CA HIS A 217 14.76 4.88 12.82
C HIS A 217 13.52 5.77 12.88
N PHE A 218 12.50 5.40 12.11
CA PHE A 218 11.23 6.11 12.05
C PHE A 218 10.15 5.35 12.83
N SER A 219 9.29 6.10 13.53
CA SER A 219 8.09 5.57 14.18
C SER A 219 6.97 6.60 14.10
N TYR A 220 5.75 6.15 13.85
CA TYR A 220 4.57 6.97 14.06
C TYR A 220 4.22 7.00 15.56
N GLY A 221 4.03 8.22 16.09
CA GLY A 221 3.78 8.41 17.51
C GLY A 221 5.03 8.23 18.38
N SER A 222 4.81 8.06 19.70
CA SER A 222 5.90 7.85 20.65
C SER A 222 6.45 6.42 20.56
N TRP A 223 7.73 6.26 20.89
CA TRP A 223 8.35 4.93 20.96
C TRP A 223 7.80 4.14 22.16
N PRO A 224 7.45 2.84 21.99
CA PRO A 224 7.18 1.96 23.11
C PRO A 224 8.43 1.80 23.98
N VAL A 225 8.26 1.86 25.29
CA VAL A 225 9.37 1.74 26.23
C VAL A 225 9.86 0.30 26.42
N ASN A 226 9.05 -0.68 26.05
CA ASN A 226 9.37 -2.11 26.13
C ASN A 226 8.45 -2.92 25.20
N GLU A 227 8.75 -4.21 25.04
CA GLU A 227 7.99 -5.16 24.21
C GLU A 227 6.52 -5.28 24.64
N GLN A 228 6.25 -5.20 25.93
CA GLN A 228 4.87 -5.30 26.45
C GLN A 228 4.01 -4.11 25.98
N GLU A 229 4.58 -2.91 26.01
CA GLU A 229 3.88 -1.72 25.49
C GLU A 229 3.67 -1.80 23.98
N LEU A 230 4.67 -2.31 23.23
CA LEU A 230 4.52 -2.58 21.79
C LEU A 230 3.33 -3.51 21.53
N LEU A 231 3.26 -4.63 22.24
CA LEU A 231 2.17 -5.59 22.08
C LEU A 231 0.81 -4.97 22.37
N VAL A 232 0.69 -4.20 23.47
CA VAL A 232 -0.56 -3.50 23.80
C VAL A 232 -1.00 -2.55 22.70
N ARG A 233 -0.08 -1.80 22.09
CA ARG A 233 -0.41 -0.90 20.97
C ARG A 233 -0.83 -1.65 19.73
N ILE A 234 -0.16 -2.75 19.40
CA ILE A 234 -0.54 -3.60 18.25
C ILE A 234 -1.93 -4.21 18.48
N GLU A 235 -2.20 -4.69 19.69
CA GLU A 235 -3.52 -5.25 20.07
C GLU A 235 -4.64 -4.20 20.04
N ASP A 236 -4.35 -2.94 20.43
CA ASP A 236 -5.34 -1.84 20.38
C ASP A 236 -5.71 -1.49 18.93
N LEU A 237 -4.79 -1.61 17.97
CA LEU A 237 -5.02 -1.27 16.57
C LEU A 237 -5.61 -2.42 15.73
N GLY A 238 -5.50 -3.67 16.18
CA GLY A 238 -5.95 -4.89 15.46
C GLY A 238 -7.28 -5.43 15.88
#